data_4f6a83b2ddc0fbd40466d843da94ea17
#
_entry.id   4f6a83b2ddc0fbd40466d843da94ea17
#
_cell.length_a   1.000
_cell.length_b   1.000
_cell.length_c   1.000
_cell.angle_alpha   90.00
_cell.angle_beta   90.00
_cell.angle_gamma   90.00
#
_symmetry.space_group_name_H-M   'P 1'
#
loop_
_entity.id
_entity.type
_entity.pdbx_description
1 polymer ?
#
loop_
_entity_poly.entity_id
_entity_poly.type
_entity_poly.pdbx_seq_one_letter_code
_entity_poly.pdbx_strand_id
1 'polypeptide(L)'
;KSRVSEAVTVLNDIKAKQETYRSKFGTYAAVSGTGEWSAATYTPASLPGANPVPWPSGDEWEELGIRYPGAVRFQYATVAGPPGTTPPASSGLLDRNFWYAAQAVGDLDGDGNTFILEVYSDYRILYNSASGTGGWE
;
A
#
# COMPACT_ATOMS: atom_id res chain seq x y z
N LYS A 1 9.15 -2.26 -16.03
CA LYS A 1 10.42 -1.98 -15.37
C LYS A 1 10.40 -0.68 -14.65
N SER A 2 10.56 0.42 -15.41
CA SER A 2 10.53 1.73 -14.78
C SER A 2 9.19 2.00 -14.10
N ARG A 3 8.14 1.35 -14.53
CA ARG A 3 6.83 1.53 -13.91
C ARG A 3 6.74 0.89 -12.55
N VAL A 4 7.43 -0.23 -12.35
CA VAL A 4 7.47 -0.87 -11.04
C VAL A 4 8.19 0.01 -10.04
N SER A 5 9.14 0.84 -10.49
CA SER A 5 9.85 1.74 -9.59
C SER A 5 8.92 2.77 -8.95
N GLU A 6 7.81 3.10 -9.59
CA GLU A 6 6.81 3.95 -8.93
C GLU A 6 6.31 3.28 -7.65
N ALA A 7 5.95 1.99 -7.74
CA ALA A 7 5.42 1.28 -6.57
C ALA A 7 6.46 1.20 -5.46
N VAL A 8 7.72 0.94 -5.82
CA VAL A 8 8.78 0.88 -4.82
C VAL A 8 8.95 2.23 -4.14
N THR A 9 8.96 3.30 -4.92
CA THR A 9 9.11 4.65 -4.39
C THR A 9 7.95 5.03 -3.46
N VAL A 10 6.72 4.75 -3.89
CA VAL A 10 5.55 5.09 -3.08
C VAL A 10 5.51 4.27 -1.80
N LEU A 11 5.80 2.97 -1.88
CA LEU A 11 5.79 2.14 -0.68
C LEU A 11 6.89 2.55 0.29
N ASN A 12 8.06 2.94 -0.19
CA ASN A 12 9.11 3.45 0.69
C ASN A 12 8.70 4.77 1.33
N ASP A 13 7.98 5.60 0.60
CA ASP A 13 7.45 6.85 1.15
C ASP A 13 6.42 6.57 2.23
N ILE A 14 5.51 5.62 1.99
CA ILE A 14 4.54 5.21 3.00
C ILE A 14 5.25 4.70 4.25
N LYS A 15 6.28 3.88 4.06
CA LYS A 15 7.06 3.34 5.16
C LYS A 15 7.67 4.45 6.02
N ALA A 16 8.30 5.43 5.38
CA ALA A 16 8.89 6.55 6.10
C ALA A 16 7.84 7.39 6.81
N LYS A 17 6.73 7.65 6.15
CA LYS A 17 5.65 8.46 6.73
C LYS A 17 4.95 7.74 7.88
N GLN A 18 4.80 6.41 7.78
CA GLN A 18 4.22 5.64 8.88
C GLN A 18 5.10 5.72 10.13
N GLU A 19 6.41 5.64 9.97
CA GLU A 19 7.31 5.77 11.12
C GLU A 19 7.24 7.16 11.72
N THR A 20 7.17 8.19 10.89
CA THR A 20 7.00 9.56 11.39
C THR A 20 5.67 9.73 12.11
N TYR A 21 4.60 9.18 11.56
CA TYR A 21 3.27 9.26 12.17
C TYR A 21 3.26 8.56 13.54
N ARG A 22 3.88 7.37 13.61
CA ARG A 22 4.00 6.61 14.85
C ARG A 22 4.74 7.42 15.91
N SER A 23 5.79 8.10 15.51
CA SER A 23 6.59 8.93 16.40
C SER A 23 5.80 10.10 16.96
N LYS A 24 4.92 10.69 16.13
CA LYS A 24 4.13 11.86 16.53
C LYS A 24 2.88 11.50 17.31
N PHE A 25 2.19 10.43 16.93
CA PHE A 25 0.86 10.13 17.44
C PHE A 25 0.78 8.85 18.25
N GLY A 26 1.87 8.11 18.34
CA GLY A 26 1.91 6.87 19.13
C GLY A 26 1.28 5.66 18.44
N THR A 27 0.80 5.81 17.23
CA THR A 27 0.18 4.72 16.47
C THR A 27 0.51 4.92 15.00
N TYR A 28 0.40 3.84 14.21
CA TYR A 28 0.47 3.96 12.76
C TYR A 28 -0.87 4.40 12.20
N ALA A 29 -0.87 4.95 11.00
CA ALA A 29 -2.07 5.49 10.38
C ALA A 29 -2.82 4.38 9.63
N ALA A 30 -4.08 4.16 9.98
CA ALA A 30 -4.93 3.17 9.33
C ALA A 30 -5.72 3.84 8.20
N VAL A 31 -5.02 4.35 7.20
CA VAL A 31 -5.64 5.12 6.12
C VAL A 31 -6.65 4.27 5.36
N SER A 32 -6.32 3.03 5.08
CA SER A 32 -7.17 2.13 4.30
C SER A 32 -7.97 1.17 5.16
N GLY A 33 -7.81 1.23 6.48
CA GLY A 33 -8.51 0.36 7.41
C GLY A 33 -7.56 -0.40 8.30
N THR A 34 -8.12 -1.35 9.05
CA THR A 34 -7.35 -2.19 9.96
C THR A 34 -7.81 -3.62 9.78
N GLY A 35 -6.90 -4.51 9.42
CA GLY A 35 -7.22 -5.92 9.21
C GLY A 35 -6.83 -6.40 7.83
N GLU A 36 -7.64 -7.28 7.27
CA GLU A 36 -7.31 -7.96 6.02
C GLU A 36 -7.40 -7.04 4.81
N TRP A 37 -6.60 -7.37 3.80
CA TRP A 37 -6.60 -6.61 2.54
C TRP A 37 -7.97 -6.63 1.87
N SER A 38 -8.75 -7.69 2.06
CA SER A 38 -10.06 -7.80 1.44
C SER A 38 -11.02 -6.73 1.92
N ALA A 39 -10.78 -6.16 3.10
CA ALA A 39 -11.61 -5.10 3.66
C ALA A 39 -10.98 -3.72 3.51
N ALA A 40 -9.80 -3.62 2.89
CA ALA A 40 -9.08 -2.36 2.77
C ALA A 40 -9.65 -1.50 1.66
N THR A 41 -9.53 -0.19 1.83
CA THR A 41 -9.91 0.78 0.81
C THR A 41 -8.66 1.15 0.01
N TYR A 42 -8.69 0.92 -1.27
CA TYR A 42 -7.55 1.21 -2.15
C TYR A 42 -7.69 2.59 -2.80
N THR A 43 -6.57 3.23 -3.04
CA THR A 43 -6.51 4.55 -3.65
C THR A 43 -5.50 4.52 -4.80
N PRO A 44 -5.86 4.94 -6.00
CA PRO A 44 -7.19 5.37 -6.44
C PRO A 44 -8.22 4.24 -6.36
N ALA A 45 -9.49 4.59 -6.36
CA ALA A 45 -10.55 3.60 -6.22
C ALA A 45 -10.62 2.63 -7.38
N SER A 46 -10.19 3.04 -8.56
CA SER A 46 -10.15 2.18 -9.74
C SER A 46 -8.74 1.63 -9.91
N LEU A 47 -8.64 0.34 -10.21
CA LEU A 47 -7.33 -0.26 -10.51
C LEU A 47 -6.81 0.29 -11.82
N PRO A 48 -5.66 0.98 -11.83
CA PRO A 48 -5.07 1.42 -13.09
C PRO A 48 -4.66 0.21 -13.93
N GLY A 49 -4.94 0.26 -15.20
CA GLY A 49 -4.46 -0.74 -16.14
C GLY A 49 -3.26 -0.21 -16.89
N ALA A 50 -3.33 -0.26 -18.21
CA ALA A 50 -2.25 0.27 -19.05
C ALA A 50 -2.12 1.78 -18.93
N ASN A 51 -3.19 2.47 -18.52
CA ASN A 51 -3.20 3.92 -18.39
C ASN A 51 -3.22 4.33 -16.93
N PRO A 52 -2.48 5.37 -16.53
CA PRO A 52 -2.48 5.81 -15.15
C PRO A 52 -3.82 6.48 -14.77
N VAL A 53 -4.08 6.51 -13.47
CA VAL A 53 -5.30 7.10 -12.91
C VAL A 53 -4.89 8.21 -11.95
N PRO A 54 -5.59 9.36 -11.96
CA PRO A 54 -5.22 10.47 -11.08
C PRO A 54 -5.31 10.09 -9.60
N TRP A 55 -4.36 10.60 -8.82
CA TRP A 55 -4.37 10.45 -7.36
C TRP A 55 -5.37 11.46 -6.80
N PRO A 56 -6.32 11.02 -6.00
CA PRO A 56 -7.28 11.96 -5.40
C PRO A 56 -6.58 12.82 -4.36
N SER A 57 -7.23 13.91 -3.96
CA SER A 57 -6.68 14.82 -2.98
C SER A 57 -7.68 15.00 -1.84
N GLY A 58 -7.20 15.53 -0.72
CA GLY A 58 -8.04 15.91 0.40
C GLY A 58 -8.54 14.74 1.22
N ASP A 59 -7.79 13.66 1.29
CA ASP A 59 -8.21 12.48 2.03
C ASP A 59 -7.22 12.16 3.15
N GLU A 60 -7.40 10.99 3.73
CA GLU A 60 -6.59 10.56 4.87
C GLU A 60 -5.13 10.33 4.51
N TRP A 61 -4.84 10.13 3.24
CA TRP A 61 -3.46 10.02 2.80
C TRP A 61 -2.70 11.31 3.08
N GLU A 62 -3.36 12.45 2.92
CA GLU A 62 -2.71 13.73 3.21
C GLU A 62 -2.37 13.88 4.68
N GLU A 63 -3.18 13.31 5.56
CA GLU A 63 -2.87 13.33 6.99
C GLU A 63 -1.63 12.53 7.31
N LEU A 64 -1.41 11.46 6.57
CA LEU A 64 -0.19 10.68 6.71
C LEU A 64 1.01 11.40 6.09
N GLY A 65 0.77 12.30 5.16
CA GLY A 65 1.83 13.01 4.46
C GLY A 65 2.09 12.49 3.05
N ILE A 66 1.15 11.74 2.50
CA ILE A 66 1.28 11.16 1.17
C ILE A 66 0.39 11.93 0.21
N ARG A 67 1.00 12.47 -0.85
CA ARG A 67 0.29 13.28 -1.81
C ARG A 67 1.04 13.30 -3.13
N TYR A 68 0.33 13.05 -4.20
CA TYR A 68 0.93 13.02 -5.53
C TYR A 68 0.13 13.94 -6.46
N PRO A 69 0.81 14.83 -7.17
CA PRO A 69 0.11 15.81 -8.01
C PRO A 69 -0.38 15.27 -9.34
N GLY A 70 0.01 14.07 -9.70
CA GLY A 70 -0.30 13.53 -11.01
C GLY A 70 -1.05 12.22 -10.92
N ALA A 71 -0.92 11.42 -11.96
CA ALA A 71 -1.56 10.12 -12.06
C ALA A 71 -0.59 9.02 -11.65
N VAL A 72 -1.14 7.92 -11.13
CA VAL A 72 -0.36 6.78 -10.67
C VAL A 72 -0.78 5.54 -11.43
N ARG A 73 0.09 4.54 -11.42
CA ARG A 73 -0.12 3.31 -12.19
C ARG A 73 -0.47 2.11 -11.31
N PHE A 74 -0.53 2.31 -10.01
CA PHE A 74 -0.89 1.28 -9.05
C PHE A 74 -1.97 1.81 -8.13
N GLN A 75 -2.75 0.88 -7.57
CA GLN A 75 -3.57 1.20 -6.40
C GLN A 75 -2.76 0.95 -5.15
N TYR A 76 -2.97 1.76 -4.15
CA TYR A 76 -2.22 1.67 -2.90
C TYR A 76 -3.18 1.56 -1.72
N ALA A 77 -2.75 0.81 -0.71
CA ALA A 77 -3.47 0.73 0.54
C ALA A 77 -2.46 0.61 1.67
N THR A 78 -2.76 1.20 2.82
CA THR A 78 -2.00 0.94 4.02
C THR A 78 -2.97 0.70 5.16
N VAL A 79 -2.81 -0.45 5.81
CA VAL A 79 -3.62 -0.83 6.96
C VAL A 79 -2.74 -0.84 8.18
N ALA A 80 -3.31 -0.57 9.33
CA ALA A 80 -2.55 -0.47 10.57
C ALA A 80 -3.45 -0.77 11.75
N GLY A 81 -2.85 -1.19 12.85
CA GLY A 81 -3.62 -1.44 14.05
C GLY A 81 -2.77 -1.42 15.30
N PRO A 82 -3.41 -1.16 16.45
CA PRO A 82 -2.74 -1.25 17.75
C PRO A 82 -2.61 -2.70 18.20
N PRO A 83 -1.89 -2.93 19.30
CA PRO A 83 -1.82 -4.29 19.85
C PRO A 83 -3.21 -4.86 20.10
N GLY A 84 -3.39 -6.11 19.76
CA GLY A 84 -4.67 -6.79 19.89
C GLY A 84 -5.53 -6.77 18.64
N THR A 85 -5.09 -6.08 17.60
CA THR A 85 -5.80 -6.03 16.31
C THR A 85 -5.06 -6.94 15.34
N THR A 86 -5.80 -7.77 14.63
CA THR A 86 -5.21 -8.79 13.75
C THR A 86 -4.73 -8.18 12.44
N PRO A 87 -3.44 -8.32 12.11
CA PRO A 87 -2.93 -7.85 10.80
C PRO A 87 -3.40 -8.76 9.67
N PRO A 88 -3.19 -8.35 8.41
CA PRO A 88 -3.47 -9.25 7.30
C PRO A 88 -2.71 -10.57 7.47
N ALA A 89 -3.40 -11.68 7.25
CA ALA A 89 -2.80 -12.99 7.47
C ALA A 89 -1.55 -13.20 6.62
N SER A 90 -1.56 -12.69 5.40
CA SER A 90 -0.43 -12.86 4.48
C SER A 90 0.81 -12.09 4.93
N SER A 91 0.67 -11.11 5.82
CA SER A 91 1.81 -10.31 6.27
C SER A 91 2.72 -11.05 7.22
N GLY A 92 2.20 -12.03 7.95
CA GLY A 92 2.97 -12.71 8.98
C GLY A 92 3.30 -11.85 10.19
N LEU A 93 2.70 -10.67 10.28
CA LEU A 93 2.92 -9.79 11.42
C LEU A 93 2.22 -10.34 12.65
N LEU A 94 2.77 -10.02 13.82
CA LEU A 94 2.18 -10.40 15.09
C LEU A 94 1.28 -9.30 15.62
N ASP A 95 0.25 -9.69 16.37
CA ASP A 95 -0.74 -8.73 16.87
C ASP A 95 -0.43 -8.19 18.25
N ARG A 96 0.76 -8.43 18.78
CA ARG A 96 1.09 -7.96 20.12
C ARG A 96 1.71 -6.58 20.17
N ASN A 97 2.00 -5.99 19.01
CA ASN A 97 2.58 -4.66 18.91
C ASN A 97 1.76 -3.83 17.94
N PHE A 98 2.04 -2.53 17.89
CA PHE A 98 1.53 -1.71 16.79
C PHE A 98 2.13 -2.23 15.50
N TRP A 99 1.33 -2.24 14.44
CA TRP A 99 1.75 -2.77 13.16
C TRP A 99 1.16 -1.95 12.03
N TYR A 100 1.83 -1.98 10.90
CA TYR A 100 1.25 -1.52 9.63
C TYR A 100 1.71 -2.43 8.51
N ALA A 101 0.94 -2.41 7.44
CA ALA A 101 1.31 -3.04 6.18
C ALA A 101 0.85 -2.12 5.07
N ALA A 102 1.60 -2.08 3.98
CA ALA A 102 1.24 -1.28 2.82
C ALA A 102 1.37 -2.14 1.58
N GLN A 103 0.48 -1.93 0.63
CA GLN A 103 0.39 -2.75 -0.57
C GLN A 103 0.21 -1.88 -1.80
N ALA A 104 0.89 -2.26 -2.88
CA ALA A 104 0.66 -1.69 -4.20
C ALA A 104 0.17 -2.81 -5.11
N VAL A 105 -0.89 -2.55 -5.87
CA VAL A 105 -1.47 -3.52 -6.80
C VAL A 105 -1.56 -2.86 -8.16
N GLY A 106 -1.05 -3.52 -9.18
CA GLY A 106 -1.08 -2.95 -10.51
C GLY A 106 -1.32 -3.99 -11.59
N ASP A 107 -1.80 -3.51 -12.73
CA ASP A 107 -1.99 -4.32 -13.92
C ASP A 107 -1.45 -3.47 -15.08
N LEU A 108 -0.13 -3.42 -15.17
CA LEU A 108 0.56 -2.40 -15.97
C LEU A 108 0.33 -2.54 -17.47
N ASP A 109 0.05 -3.74 -17.93
CA ASP A 109 -0.21 -3.95 -19.36
C ASP A 109 -1.70 -4.15 -19.66
N GLY A 110 -2.56 -4.07 -18.65
CA GLY A 110 -3.99 -4.16 -18.85
C GLY A 110 -4.50 -5.53 -19.21
N ASP A 111 -3.76 -6.59 -18.90
CA ASP A 111 -4.12 -7.94 -19.30
C ASP A 111 -4.92 -8.71 -18.26
N GLY A 112 -5.25 -8.07 -17.14
CA GLY A 112 -6.00 -8.71 -16.07
C GLY A 112 -5.16 -9.44 -15.05
N ASN A 113 -3.87 -9.58 -15.28
CA ASN A 113 -2.95 -10.21 -14.32
C ASN A 113 -2.29 -9.13 -13.49
N THR A 114 -2.43 -9.20 -12.18
CA THR A 114 -1.95 -8.15 -11.30
C THR A 114 -0.59 -8.48 -10.71
N PHE A 115 0.14 -7.43 -10.40
CA PHE A 115 1.41 -7.49 -9.71
C PHE A 115 1.24 -6.83 -8.35
N ILE A 116 1.71 -7.49 -7.29
CA ILE A 116 1.53 -7.01 -5.92
C ILE A 116 2.88 -6.85 -5.25
N LEU A 117 3.05 -5.71 -4.60
CA LEU A 117 4.25 -5.39 -3.83
C LEU A 117 3.79 -4.95 -2.45
N GLU A 118 4.42 -5.47 -1.40
CA GLU A 118 4.00 -5.16 -0.03
C GLU A 118 5.21 -4.82 0.84
N VAL A 119 5.01 -3.92 1.80
CA VAL A 119 6.00 -3.62 2.83
C VAL A 119 5.31 -3.68 4.19
N TYR A 120 6.07 -3.97 5.22
CA TYR A 120 5.54 -4.22 6.56
C TYR A 120 6.34 -3.46 7.62
N SER A 121 5.72 -3.27 8.77
CA SER A 121 6.34 -2.57 9.90
C SER A 121 7.60 -3.25 10.42
N ASP A 122 7.81 -4.52 10.12
CA ASP A 122 9.04 -5.23 10.48
C ASP A 122 10.12 -5.11 9.40
N TYR A 123 9.95 -4.18 8.47
CA TYR A 123 10.92 -3.83 7.42
C TYR A 123 11.10 -4.87 6.33
N ARG A 124 10.24 -5.89 6.29
CA ARG A 124 10.24 -6.83 5.17
C ARG A 124 9.58 -6.21 3.96
N ILE A 125 10.05 -6.61 2.79
CA ILE A 125 9.44 -6.23 1.52
C ILE A 125 9.12 -7.52 0.79
N LEU A 126 7.89 -7.65 0.34
CA LEU A 126 7.44 -8.83 -0.39
C LEU A 126 7.06 -8.43 -1.81
N TYR A 127 7.65 -9.13 -2.78
CA TYR A 127 7.33 -8.96 -4.18
C TYR A 127 6.52 -10.17 -4.61
N ASN A 128 5.36 -9.94 -5.17
CA ASN A 128 4.48 -11.04 -5.50
C ASN A 128 3.64 -10.70 -6.72
N SER A 129 3.50 -11.63 -7.64
CA SER A 129 2.57 -11.50 -8.74
C SER A 129 1.35 -12.35 -8.42
N ALA A 130 0.23 -11.73 -8.22
CA ALA A 130 -0.97 -12.43 -7.78
C ALA A 130 -1.51 -13.37 -8.84
N SER A 131 -1.25 -13.12 -10.11
CA SER A 131 -1.86 -13.86 -11.22
C SER A 131 -0.82 -14.41 -12.17
N GLY A 132 0.34 -14.80 -11.67
CA GLY A 132 1.39 -15.35 -12.53
C GLY A 132 2.40 -14.28 -12.89
N THR A 133 2.93 -14.35 -14.11
CA THR A 133 4.03 -13.48 -14.51
C THR A 133 3.59 -12.19 -15.20
N GLY A 134 2.32 -12.08 -15.55
CA GLY A 134 1.83 -10.84 -16.15
C GLY A 134 1.85 -9.72 -15.13
N GLY A 135 1.85 -8.51 -15.57
CA GLY A 135 1.80 -7.37 -14.66
C GLY A 135 3.14 -6.83 -14.22
N TRP A 136 4.23 -7.49 -14.55
CA TRP A 136 5.55 -7.01 -14.20
C TRP A 136 5.99 -5.80 -15.01
N GLU A 137 5.26 -5.49 -16.04
CA GLU A 137 5.59 -4.37 -16.89
C GLU A 137 5.44 -3.01 -16.18
#